data_d066821f0da91df2ae6d088aabd3f41a
#
_entry.id   d066821f0da91df2ae6d088aabd3f41a
#
_cell.length_a   1.000
_cell.length_b   1.000
_cell.length_c   1.000
_cell.angle_alpha   90.00
_cell.angle_beta   90.00
_cell.angle_gamma   90.00
#
_symmetry.space_group_name_H-M   'P 1'
#
loop_
_entity.id
_entity.type
_entity.pdbx_description
1 polymer ?
#
loop_
_entity_poly.entity_id
_entity_poly.type
_entity_poly.pdbx_seq_one_letter_code
_entity_poly.pdbx_strand_id
1 'polypeptide(L)'
;VVIDASAIIAVLAEEPKGPEVVRALKDHGGPFAVPAMTVFESTLGLARARIGRERTVSSEHIATALAAVVKFCEALQAEEPAVSPYLARKAVEAAGRFGKIVGHRADLNFGDCFVYAHTQARNEALLFVGDDFTHTDVPSALLDPRPLR
;
A
#
# COMPACT_ATOMS: atom_id res chain seq x y z
N VAL A 1 -6.54 -4.27 8.83
CA VAL A 1 -6.40 -3.28 7.73
C VAL A 1 -5.13 -3.56 6.96
N VAL A 2 -5.24 -3.70 5.65
CA VAL A 2 -4.08 -3.76 4.75
C VAL A 2 -3.64 -2.34 4.41
N ILE A 3 -2.33 -2.09 4.37
CA ILE A 3 -1.76 -0.77 4.07
C ILE A 3 -1.07 -0.82 2.72
N ASP A 4 -1.42 0.11 1.84
CA ASP A 4 -0.80 0.29 0.54
C ASP A 4 0.45 1.19 0.61
N ALA A 5 1.33 1.08 -0.40
CA ALA A 5 2.54 1.88 -0.51
C ALA A 5 2.27 3.40 -0.55
N SER A 6 1.18 3.82 -1.20
CA SER A 6 0.78 5.23 -1.26
C SER A 6 0.52 5.84 0.11
N ALA A 7 -0.08 5.08 1.03
CA ALA A 7 -0.31 5.54 2.40
C ALA A 7 1.00 5.68 3.20
N ILE A 8 1.92 4.72 3.07
CA ILE A 8 3.24 4.77 3.73
C ILE A 8 4.05 5.95 3.20
N ILE A 9 4.09 6.15 1.87
CA ILE A 9 4.80 7.26 1.25
C ILE A 9 4.20 8.59 1.71
N ALA A 10 2.87 8.73 1.73
CA ALA A 10 2.21 9.95 2.17
C ALA A 10 2.62 10.38 3.60
N VAL A 11 2.80 9.41 4.49
CA VAL A 11 3.26 9.68 5.86
C VAL A 11 4.76 10.01 5.90
N LEU A 12 5.60 9.16 5.29
CA LEU A 12 7.07 9.25 5.43
C LEU A 12 7.72 10.34 4.55
N ALA A 13 7.04 10.75 3.49
CA ALA A 13 7.44 11.87 2.65
C ALA A 13 6.71 13.19 3.01
N GLU A 14 5.92 13.19 4.08
CA GLU A 14 5.17 14.34 4.57
C GLU A 14 4.25 14.97 3.50
N GLU A 15 3.61 14.12 2.69
CA GLU A 15 2.65 14.56 1.68
C GLU A 15 1.38 15.16 2.32
N PRO A 16 0.61 16.00 1.60
CA PRO A 16 -0.59 16.66 2.14
C PRO A 16 -1.62 15.72 2.77
N LYS A 17 -1.72 14.47 2.30
CA LYS A 17 -2.61 13.44 2.85
C LYS A 17 -2.03 12.67 4.05
N GLY A 18 -0.76 12.83 4.37
CA GLY A 18 -0.08 12.14 5.48
C GLY A 18 -0.81 12.28 6.83
N PRO A 19 -1.21 13.49 7.26
CA PRO A 19 -1.95 13.66 8.52
C PRO A 19 -3.28 12.90 8.57
N GLU A 20 -3.98 12.79 7.43
CA GLU A 20 -5.24 12.05 7.33
C GLU A 20 -5.00 10.53 7.47
N VAL A 21 -3.93 10.01 6.82
CA VAL A 21 -3.50 8.62 6.98
C VAL A 21 -3.14 8.30 8.43
N VAL A 22 -2.35 9.17 9.09
CA VAL A 22 -1.98 8.99 10.51
C VAL A 22 -3.21 8.95 11.41
N ARG A 23 -4.22 9.77 11.12
CA ARG A 23 -5.48 9.74 11.86
C ARG A 23 -6.21 8.42 11.65
N ALA A 24 -6.36 7.95 10.41
CA ALA A 24 -7.00 6.68 10.09
C ALA A 24 -6.30 5.49 10.78
N LEU A 25 -4.96 5.47 10.82
CA LEU A 25 -4.19 4.46 11.54
C LEU A 25 -4.50 4.45 13.04
N LYS A 26 -4.59 5.64 13.66
CA LYS A 26 -4.94 5.77 15.09
C LYS A 26 -6.37 5.33 15.37
N ASP A 27 -7.32 5.72 14.52
CA ASP A 27 -8.74 5.43 14.69
C ASP A 27 -9.02 3.91 14.53
N HIS A 28 -8.31 3.24 13.62
CA HIS A 28 -8.40 1.78 13.44
C HIS A 28 -7.73 0.98 14.57
N GLY A 29 -6.60 1.46 15.11
CA GLY A 29 -5.90 0.80 16.22
C GLY A 29 -5.27 -0.57 15.91
N GLY A 30 -5.34 -1.05 14.66
CA GLY A 30 -4.85 -2.37 14.23
C GLY A 30 -5.90 -3.50 14.35
N PRO A 31 -5.54 -4.74 13.99
CA PRO A 31 -4.25 -5.15 13.44
C PRO A 31 -3.98 -4.59 12.04
N PHE A 32 -2.71 -4.41 11.70
CA PHE A 32 -2.26 -3.92 10.40
C PHE A 32 -1.49 -4.99 9.64
N ALA A 33 -1.61 -4.99 8.30
CA ALA A 33 -0.83 -5.84 7.41
C ALA A 33 -0.17 -4.99 6.32
N VAL A 34 1.14 -5.15 6.15
CA VAL A 34 1.92 -4.52 5.09
C VAL A 34 2.51 -5.63 4.21
N PRO A 35 1.91 -5.91 3.04
CA PRO A 35 2.41 -6.94 2.14
C PRO A 35 3.85 -6.69 1.67
N ALA A 36 4.60 -7.75 1.36
CA ALA A 36 5.99 -7.64 0.89
C ALA A 36 6.14 -6.73 -0.35
N MET A 37 5.16 -6.74 -1.27
CA MET A 37 5.16 -5.84 -2.43
C MET A 37 5.03 -4.37 -1.99
N THR A 38 4.23 -4.10 -0.95
CA THR A 38 4.10 -2.76 -0.37
C THR A 38 5.42 -2.27 0.22
N VAL A 39 6.17 -3.12 0.94
CA VAL A 39 7.50 -2.76 1.46
C VAL A 39 8.44 -2.36 0.32
N PHE A 40 8.45 -3.14 -0.77
CA PHE A 40 9.28 -2.86 -1.94
C PHE A 40 8.87 -1.53 -2.60
N GLU A 41 7.61 -1.35 -2.93
CA GLU A 41 7.10 -0.16 -3.62
C GLU A 41 7.25 1.11 -2.78
N SER A 42 6.89 1.06 -1.50
CA SER A 42 7.04 2.20 -0.60
C SER A 42 8.50 2.61 -0.41
N THR A 43 9.43 1.65 -0.38
CA THR A 43 10.87 1.93 -0.31
C THR A 43 11.34 2.71 -1.54
N LEU A 44 11.04 2.23 -2.74
CA LEU A 44 11.46 2.89 -3.98
C LEU A 44 10.75 4.23 -4.17
N GLY A 45 9.45 4.28 -3.88
CA GLY A 45 8.66 5.51 -3.95
C GLY A 45 9.16 6.58 -2.97
N LEU A 46 9.45 6.21 -1.73
CA LEU A 46 10.00 7.11 -0.71
C LEU A 46 11.39 7.62 -1.09
N ALA A 47 12.28 6.74 -1.58
CA ALA A 47 13.59 7.16 -2.06
C ALA A 47 13.46 8.18 -3.20
N ARG A 48 12.55 7.95 -4.13
CA ARG A 48 12.26 8.87 -5.23
C ARG A 48 11.66 10.20 -4.74
N ALA A 49 10.69 10.16 -3.84
CA ALA A 49 10.03 11.35 -3.31
C ALA A 49 11.02 12.31 -2.60
N ARG A 50 11.94 11.74 -1.83
CA ARG A 50 12.93 12.53 -1.06
C ARG A 50 13.97 13.24 -1.91
N ILE A 51 14.34 12.68 -3.06
CA ILE A 51 15.38 13.28 -3.92
C ILE A 51 14.82 14.07 -5.10
N GLY A 52 13.54 13.89 -5.42
CA GLY A 52 12.90 14.49 -6.59
C GLY A 52 13.18 13.75 -7.91
N ARG A 53 12.39 14.06 -8.94
CA ARG A 53 12.37 13.31 -10.21
C ARG A 53 13.62 13.52 -11.06
N GLU A 54 14.25 14.67 -10.94
CA GLU A 54 15.40 15.10 -11.75
C GLU A 54 16.73 14.41 -11.37
N ARG A 55 16.82 13.84 -10.18
CA ARG A 55 18.06 13.26 -9.63
C ARG A 55 18.04 11.74 -9.68
N THR A 56 19.22 11.14 -9.86
CA THR A 56 19.37 9.67 -9.81
C THR A 56 19.31 9.15 -8.38
N VAL A 57 18.48 8.13 -8.15
CA VAL A 57 18.42 7.42 -6.87
C VAL A 57 19.65 6.51 -6.74
N SER A 58 20.41 6.66 -5.66
CA SER A 58 21.54 5.77 -5.33
C SER A 58 21.08 4.61 -4.44
N SER A 59 21.93 3.59 -4.33
CA SER A 59 21.72 2.48 -3.38
C SER A 59 21.62 2.94 -1.92
N GLU A 60 22.36 3.98 -1.55
CA GLU A 60 22.29 4.58 -0.21
C GLU A 60 20.93 5.24 0.07
N HIS A 61 20.36 5.94 -0.92
CA HIS A 61 19.00 6.49 -0.81
C HIS A 61 17.96 5.39 -0.61
N ILE A 62 18.11 4.27 -1.33
CA ILE A 62 17.21 3.10 -1.16
C ILE A 62 17.37 2.49 0.24
N ALA A 63 18.60 2.29 0.70
CA ALA A 63 18.86 1.73 2.04
C ALA A 63 18.26 2.62 3.16
N THR A 64 18.42 3.95 3.04
CA THR A 64 17.82 4.92 3.97
C THR A 64 16.30 4.89 3.95
N ALA A 65 15.69 4.79 2.76
CA ALA A 65 14.25 4.67 2.62
C ALA A 65 13.73 3.35 3.20
N LEU A 66 14.40 2.24 2.94
CA LEU A 66 14.04 0.93 3.51
C LEU A 66 14.05 0.96 5.04
N ALA A 67 15.10 1.54 5.65
CA ALA A 67 15.17 1.68 7.10
C ALA A 67 13.99 2.48 7.68
N ALA A 68 13.52 3.51 6.98
CA ALA A 68 12.35 4.29 7.39
C ALA A 68 11.05 3.49 7.26
N VAL A 69 10.87 2.73 6.17
CA VAL A 69 9.70 1.85 5.96
C VAL A 69 9.66 0.75 7.02
N VAL A 70 10.78 0.09 7.30
CA VAL A 70 10.87 -0.95 8.35
C VAL A 70 10.47 -0.38 9.71
N LYS A 71 11.01 0.78 10.11
CA LYS A 71 10.63 1.46 11.36
C LYS A 71 9.14 1.80 11.42
N PHE A 72 8.54 2.18 10.29
CA PHE A 72 7.10 2.43 10.21
C PHE A 72 6.31 1.15 10.49
N CYS A 73 6.67 0.03 9.85
CA CYS A 73 6.04 -1.28 10.07
C CYS A 73 6.19 -1.75 11.52
N GLU A 74 7.39 -1.62 12.10
CA GLU A 74 7.67 -1.97 13.50
C GLU A 74 6.83 -1.13 14.48
N ALA A 75 6.74 0.19 14.25
CA ALA A 75 5.94 1.09 15.10
C ALA A 75 4.44 0.74 15.09
N LEU A 76 3.94 0.22 13.99
CA LEU A 76 2.56 -0.26 13.85
C LEU A 76 2.39 -1.71 14.31
N GLN A 77 3.47 -2.43 14.63
CA GLN A 77 3.46 -3.88 14.84
C GLN A 77 2.77 -4.61 13.69
N ALA A 78 3.00 -4.14 12.46
CA ALA A 78 2.34 -4.64 11.28
C ALA A 78 2.82 -6.06 10.93
N GLU A 79 1.88 -6.92 10.57
CA GLU A 79 2.17 -8.21 9.95
C GLU A 79 2.71 -8.00 8.53
N GLU A 80 3.76 -8.73 8.17
CA GLU A 80 4.27 -8.80 6.80
C GLU A 80 3.88 -10.15 6.16
N PRO A 81 2.67 -10.25 5.56
CA PRO A 81 2.19 -11.51 5.04
C PRO A 81 2.99 -11.96 3.81
N ALA A 82 3.35 -13.26 3.79
CA ALA A 82 4.09 -13.85 2.70
C ALA A 82 3.26 -13.96 1.41
N VAL A 83 3.93 -13.87 0.27
CA VAL A 83 3.33 -14.16 -1.04
C VAL A 83 3.27 -15.67 -1.25
N SER A 84 2.07 -16.23 -1.31
CA SER A 84 1.83 -17.65 -1.60
C SER A 84 1.44 -17.87 -3.06
N PRO A 85 1.55 -19.12 -3.58
CA PRO A 85 1.03 -19.46 -4.91
C PRO A 85 -0.48 -19.19 -5.07
N TYR A 86 -1.26 -19.33 -4.00
CA TYR A 86 -2.67 -18.97 -3.99
C TYR A 86 -2.86 -17.47 -4.22
N LEU A 87 -2.11 -16.64 -3.49
CA LEU A 87 -2.20 -15.20 -3.59
C LEU A 87 -1.77 -14.69 -4.98
N ALA A 88 -0.72 -15.31 -5.56
CA ALA A 88 -0.29 -14.98 -6.92
C ALA A 88 -1.42 -15.21 -7.95
N ARG A 89 -2.18 -16.30 -7.84
CA ARG A 89 -3.35 -16.55 -8.68
C ARG A 89 -4.45 -15.51 -8.45
N LYS A 90 -4.71 -15.12 -7.22
CA LYS A 90 -5.67 -14.05 -6.89
C LYS A 90 -5.24 -12.68 -7.46
N ALA A 91 -3.96 -12.37 -7.48
CA ALA A 91 -3.44 -11.18 -8.13
C ALA A 91 -3.64 -11.21 -9.65
N VAL A 92 -3.50 -12.37 -10.29
CA VAL A 92 -3.82 -12.54 -11.72
C VAL A 92 -5.33 -12.33 -11.99
N GLU A 93 -6.20 -12.86 -11.13
CA GLU A 93 -7.65 -12.59 -11.21
C GLU A 93 -7.95 -11.07 -11.07
N ALA A 94 -7.28 -10.38 -10.14
CA ALA A 94 -7.39 -8.93 -9.98
C ALA A 94 -6.94 -8.19 -11.25
N ALA A 95 -5.83 -8.58 -11.86
CA ALA A 95 -5.35 -8.01 -13.12
C ALA A 95 -6.36 -8.18 -14.26
N GLY A 96 -7.06 -9.33 -14.32
CA GLY A 96 -8.12 -9.59 -15.29
C GLY A 96 -9.40 -8.77 -15.06
N ARG A 97 -9.65 -8.30 -13.83
CA ARG A 97 -10.84 -7.51 -13.47
C ARG A 97 -10.58 -6.01 -13.50
N PHE A 98 -9.47 -5.56 -12.95
CA PHE A 98 -9.19 -4.17 -12.62
C PHE A 98 -7.86 -3.65 -13.18
N GLY A 99 -7.08 -4.54 -13.82
CA GLY A 99 -5.71 -4.24 -14.20
C GLY A 99 -5.57 -3.32 -15.41
N LYS A 100 -4.44 -2.67 -15.47
CA LYS A 100 -3.97 -1.88 -16.61
C LYS A 100 -3.95 -2.69 -17.91
N ILE A 101 -3.59 -3.96 -17.82
CA ILE A 101 -3.47 -4.86 -18.99
C ILE A 101 -4.81 -5.07 -19.73
N VAL A 102 -5.93 -4.93 -19.03
CA VAL A 102 -7.29 -5.02 -19.63
C VAL A 102 -7.91 -3.64 -19.86
N GLY A 103 -7.18 -2.56 -19.62
CA GLY A 103 -7.66 -1.19 -19.83
C GLY A 103 -8.77 -0.77 -18.87
N HIS A 104 -8.83 -1.36 -17.67
CA HIS A 104 -9.83 -0.97 -16.69
C HIS A 104 -9.45 0.40 -16.06
N ARG A 105 -10.47 1.21 -15.74
CA ARG A 105 -10.27 2.57 -15.18
C ARG A 105 -9.54 2.63 -13.84
N ALA A 106 -9.49 1.53 -13.07
CA ALA A 106 -8.68 1.42 -11.86
C ALA A 106 -7.19 1.34 -12.19
N ASP A 107 -6.84 0.95 -13.40
CA ASP A 107 -5.47 0.91 -13.94
C ASP A 107 -4.46 0.17 -13.04
N LEU A 108 -4.92 -0.84 -12.28
CA LEU A 108 -4.08 -1.54 -11.31
C LEU A 108 -2.82 -2.09 -11.97
N ASN A 109 -1.67 -1.72 -11.43
CA ASN A 109 -0.37 -2.24 -11.82
C ASN A 109 -0.08 -3.60 -11.14
N PHE A 110 1.13 -4.12 -11.32
CA PHE A 110 1.56 -5.39 -10.73
C PHE A 110 1.44 -5.39 -9.19
N GLY A 111 1.98 -4.37 -8.52
CA GLY A 111 1.94 -4.28 -7.07
C GLY A 111 0.52 -4.11 -6.53
N ASP A 112 -0.28 -3.25 -7.16
CA ASP A 112 -1.67 -3.01 -6.79
C ASP A 112 -2.50 -4.30 -6.85
N CYS A 113 -2.28 -5.16 -7.85
CA CYS A 113 -2.97 -6.45 -7.97
C CYS A 113 -2.65 -7.37 -6.78
N PHE A 114 -1.41 -7.37 -6.27
CA PHE A 114 -1.05 -8.13 -5.08
C PHE A 114 -1.64 -7.54 -3.82
N VAL A 115 -1.62 -6.21 -3.66
CA VAL A 115 -2.25 -5.52 -2.52
C VAL A 115 -3.75 -5.79 -2.51
N TYR A 116 -4.42 -5.67 -3.66
CA TYR A 116 -5.83 -6.04 -3.82
C TYR A 116 -6.10 -7.49 -3.38
N ALA A 117 -5.28 -8.43 -3.88
CA ALA A 117 -5.42 -9.85 -3.55
C ALA A 117 -5.25 -10.13 -2.05
N HIS A 118 -4.30 -9.47 -1.37
CA HIS A 118 -4.13 -9.54 0.08
C HIS A 118 -5.36 -9.02 0.82
N THR A 119 -5.88 -7.88 0.40
CA THR A 119 -7.06 -7.23 1.01
C THR A 119 -8.28 -8.14 0.91
N GLN A 120 -8.53 -8.72 -0.27
CA GLN A 120 -9.63 -9.66 -0.49
C GLN A 120 -9.47 -10.98 0.30
N ALA A 121 -8.26 -11.56 0.31
CA ALA A 121 -8.00 -12.80 1.04
C ALA A 121 -8.17 -12.65 2.55
N ARG A 122 -7.94 -11.46 3.09
CA ARG A 122 -8.10 -11.13 4.51
C ARG A 122 -9.50 -10.62 4.85
N ASN A 123 -10.32 -10.30 3.85
CA ASN A 123 -11.61 -9.64 4.02
C ASN A 123 -11.50 -8.37 4.90
N GLU A 124 -10.52 -7.55 4.61
CA GLU A 124 -10.20 -6.33 5.35
C GLU A 124 -10.41 -5.07 4.49
N ALA A 125 -10.35 -3.89 5.11
CA ALA A 125 -10.27 -2.63 4.40
C ALA A 125 -8.83 -2.33 3.97
N LEU A 126 -8.68 -1.53 2.91
CA LEU A 126 -7.40 -1.05 2.38
C LEU A 126 -7.18 0.42 2.74
N LEU A 127 -6.05 0.72 3.35
CA LEU A 127 -5.60 2.09 3.59
C LEU A 127 -4.69 2.53 2.44
N PHE A 128 -5.16 3.44 1.62
CA PHE A 128 -4.46 3.95 0.44
C PHE A 128 -4.74 5.45 0.23
N VAL A 129 -3.89 6.09 -0.56
CA VAL A 129 -4.04 7.48 -1.02
C VAL A 129 -4.04 7.49 -2.54
N GLY A 130 -4.90 8.29 -3.16
CA GLY A 130 -5.07 8.35 -4.62
C GLY A 130 -6.35 7.66 -5.08
N ASP A 131 -6.46 7.45 -6.39
CA ASP A 131 -7.71 7.02 -7.03
C ASP A 131 -7.72 5.56 -7.51
N ASP A 132 -6.56 4.88 -7.53
CA ASP A 132 -6.40 3.57 -8.15
C ASP A 132 -7.40 2.53 -7.63
N PHE A 133 -7.54 2.44 -6.31
CA PHE A 133 -8.47 1.49 -5.69
C PHE A 133 -9.91 1.99 -5.58
N THR A 134 -10.19 3.28 -5.84
CA THR A 134 -11.57 3.83 -5.79
C THR A 134 -12.50 3.21 -6.82
N HIS A 135 -11.94 2.64 -7.87
CA HIS A 135 -12.66 1.97 -8.95
C HIS A 135 -12.69 0.44 -8.82
N THR A 136 -12.34 -0.07 -7.65
CA THR A 136 -12.43 -1.48 -7.28
C THR A 136 -13.55 -1.72 -6.26
N ASP A 137 -13.69 -2.95 -5.80
CA ASP A 137 -14.65 -3.33 -4.76
C ASP A 137 -14.04 -3.47 -3.35
N VAL A 138 -12.80 -2.98 -3.15
CA VAL A 138 -12.20 -2.97 -1.81
C VAL A 138 -12.72 -1.79 -0.98
N PRO A 139 -13.08 -2.02 0.30
CA PRO A 139 -13.45 -0.93 1.20
C PRO A 139 -12.22 -0.07 1.53
N SER A 140 -12.38 1.26 1.47
CA SER A 140 -11.33 2.20 1.86
C SER A 140 -11.31 2.42 3.37
N ALA A 141 -10.18 2.19 4.01
CA ALA A 141 -9.98 2.49 5.42
C ALA A 141 -9.82 3.99 5.71
N LEU A 142 -9.56 4.81 4.69
CA LEU A 142 -9.45 6.26 4.80
C LEU A 142 -10.82 6.95 4.84
N LEU A 143 -11.81 6.40 4.10
CA LEU A 143 -13.14 6.99 3.93
C LEU A 143 -14.16 6.47 4.95
N ASP A 144 -13.95 5.27 5.50
CA ASP A 144 -14.87 4.64 6.46
C ASP A 144 -14.11 3.96 7.60
N PRO A 145 -13.86 4.67 8.70
CA PRO A 145 -13.12 4.14 9.84
C PRO A 145 -13.91 3.07 10.65
N ARG A 146 -15.13 2.70 10.21
CA ARG A 146 -15.91 1.69 10.92
C ARG A 146 -15.32 0.30 10.71
N PRO A 147 -15.15 -0.50 11.78
CA PRO A 147 -14.71 -1.88 11.63
C PRO A 147 -15.71 -2.66 10.76
N LEU A 148 -15.20 -3.42 9.80
CA LEU A 148 -16.01 -4.42 9.09
C LEU A 148 -16.57 -5.38 10.14
N ARG A 149 -17.89 -5.47 10.19
CA ARG A 149 -18.59 -6.39 11.11
C ARG A 149 -18.49 -7.82 10.63
#